data_11074286e499714b6a5323143b946ce8
#
_entry.id   11074286e499714b6a5323143b946ce8
#
_cell.length_a   1.000
_cell.length_b   1.000
_cell.length_c   1.000
_cell.angle_alpha   90.00
_cell.angle_beta   90.00
_cell.angle_gamma   90.00
#
_symmetry.space_group_name_H-M   'P 1'
#
loop_
_entity.id
_entity.type
_entity.pdbx_description
1 polymer ?
#
loop_
_entity_poly.entity_id
_entity_poly.type
_entity_poly.pdbx_seq_one_letter_code
_entity_poly.pdbx_strand_id
1 'polypeptide(L)'
;MESQKEARTLQEPVERPPGASRSQTPKDKERQEGSAVPAAAALGAEGDDTSADGLWELPVEPAERRPECSRCSRPQKVCLCPFLPAHPLPISTHLYIIQHPAEENKVLRTVPLLAACLPQDKCKVKIGRRFSEERDPELSTVCRKSGTLILYPGAEAANLEEFILDSPVYPSTIIIIDGTWSQAKDIFYKNSLFRHPKQQEDFHLQARKRALTRTLTMQSPELLQKNYSEFFVQLKTSISSQYVIRMQPTNRCLSTLECAAVALSILEKNNYIQETLLRPLQALCSFQLQHGAQIRLSKEHLLKNGLYPKPMPKNKRKLRKMELLMNSVKI
;
A
#
# COMPACT_ATOMS: atom_id res chain seq x y z
N MET A 1 52.92 -47.75 -9.37
CA MET A 1 52.05 -48.92 -9.29
C MET A 1 50.63 -48.37 -9.48
N GLU A 2 50.26 -48.42 -10.66
CA GLU A 2 49.18 -49.10 -11.37
C GLU A 2 47.82 -48.43 -11.05
N SER A 3 47.29 -47.65 -11.91
CA SER A 3 46.71 -47.94 -13.26
C SER A 3 45.55 -48.89 -13.19
N GLN A 4 44.34 -48.34 -13.37
CA GLN A 4 43.35 -48.95 -14.26
C GLN A 4 42.28 -47.92 -14.64
N LYS A 5 42.28 -47.65 -15.86
CA LYS A 5 41.37 -47.20 -16.89
C LYS A 5 40.30 -48.28 -17.13
N GLU A 6 39.08 -47.85 -17.35
CA GLU A 6 38.10 -48.44 -18.31
C GLU A 6 36.92 -47.49 -18.36
N ALA A 7 36.57 -46.96 -19.39
CA ALA A 7 36.14 -47.26 -20.74
C ALA A 7 34.65 -46.87 -20.95
N ARG A 8 34.50 -45.98 -21.85
CA ARG A 8 33.35 -45.46 -22.62
C ARG A 8 32.26 -46.49 -22.91
N THR A 9 31.01 -46.03 -22.88
CA THR A 9 30.05 -46.40 -23.91
C THR A 9 29.20 -45.20 -24.30
N LEU A 10 29.33 -44.83 -25.55
CA LEU A 10 28.54 -43.92 -26.36
C LEU A 10 27.24 -44.63 -26.73
N GLN A 11 26.11 -43.97 -26.64
CA GLN A 11 24.97 -44.25 -27.52
C GLN A 11 24.33 -42.93 -27.94
N GLU A 12 24.35 -42.73 -29.23
CA GLU A 12 23.72 -41.69 -30.04
C GLU A 12 22.24 -42.07 -30.35
N PRO A 13 21.52 -41.30 -31.20
CA PRO A 13 20.27 -40.64 -30.79
C PRO A 13 19.05 -41.28 -31.48
N VAL A 14 17.87 -41.07 -30.94
CA VAL A 14 16.64 -41.45 -31.61
C VAL A 14 15.87 -40.21 -32.06
N GLU A 15 15.58 -40.26 -33.35
CA GLU A 15 14.96 -39.26 -34.22
C GLU A 15 13.53 -38.87 -33.79
N ARG A 16 13.16 -37.62 -34.12
CA ARG A 16 11.80 -37.08 -34.15
C ARG A 16 11.08 -37.47 -35.44
N PRO A 17 9.77 -37.67 -35.43
CA PRO A 17 8.94 -37.42 -36.60
C PRO A 17 8.26 -36.06 -36.59
N PRO A 18 7.92 -35.49 -37.76
CA PRO A 18 7.52 -34.08 -37.92
C PRO A 18 6.00 -33.89 -38.03
N GLY A 19 5.61 -32.66 -37.64
CA GLY A 19 4.52 -31.98 -38.33
C GLY A 19 3.12 -32.07 -37.73
N ALA A 20 2.65 -30.89 -37.27
CA ALA A 20 1.33 -30.33 -37.59
C ALA A 20 1.20 -28.93 -37.04
N SER A 21 1.24 -28.00 -37.93
CA SER A 21 0.28 -26.93 -38.28
C SER A 21 -0.25 -26.04 -37.14
N ARG A 22 0.25 -24.89 -37.20
CA ARG A 22 -0.23 -23.55 -36.93
C ARG A 22 -1.72 -23.39 -37.22
N SER A 23 -2.53 -22.97 -36.24
CA SER A 23 -3.79 -22.28 -36.50
C SER A 23 -3.87 -21.00 -35.68
N GLN A 24 -4.19 -19.97 -36.42
CA GLN A 24 -4.25 -18.56 -36.08
C GLN A 24 -5.53 -18.27 -35.28
N THR A 25 -5.40 -17.29 -34.38
CA THR A 25 -6.51 -16.55 -33.78
C THR A 25 -7.23 -15.67 -34.81
N PRO A 26 -8.50 -15.43 -34.68
CA PRO A 26 -9.12 -14.21 -35.21
C PRO A 26 -9.53 -13.23 -34.12
N LYS A 27 -9.33 -11.97 -34.47
CA LYS A 27 -9.75 -10.75 -33.79
C LYS A 27 -11.25 -10.49 -33.92
N ASP A 28 -11.74 -9.74 -32.98
CA ASP A 28 -12.88 -8.83 -32.92
C ASP A 28 -13.75 -8.65 -34.15
N LYS A 29 -15.10 -8.69 -33.93
CA LYS A 29 -16.04 -7.64 -34.42
C LYS A 29 -17.43 -7.74 -33.79
N GLU A 30 -17.81 -6.64 -33.17
CA GLU A 30 -19.07 -5.89 -33.17
C GLU A 30 -20.42 -6.58 -33.42
N ARG A 31 -21.29 -6.43 -32.43
CA ARG A 31 -22.64 -5.80 -32.39
C ARG A 31 -23.54 -5.93 -33.63
N GLN A 32 -24.73 -6.56 -33.47
CA GLN A 32 -26.01 -5.96 -33.92
C GLN A 32 -27.21 -6.72 -33.32
N GLU A 33 -28.21 -5.91 -33.01
CA GLU A 33 -29.55 -6.24 -32.51
C GLU A 33 -30.44 -6.91 -33.59
N GLY A 34 -31.48 -7.60 -33.13
CA GLY A 34 -32.63 -7.82 -34.00
C GLY A 34 -33.40 -9.11 -33.75
N SER A 35 -34.43 -9.02 -32.96
CA SER A 35 -35.84 -9.36 -33.22
C SER A 35 -36.23 -10.69 -33.88
N ALA A 36 -37.25 -11.25 -33.24
CA ALA A 36 -38.36 -12.04 -33.82
C ALA A 36 -38.31 -13.58 -33.76
N VAL A 37 -39.27 -14.07 -32.99
CA VAL A 37 -39.87 -15.42 -32.99
C VAL A 37 -40.53 -15.73 -34.34
N PRO A 38 -40.73 -16.97 -34.80
CA PRO A 38 -41.96 -17.62 -34.42
C PRO A 38 -41.91 -19.16 -34.17
N ALA A 39 -43.00 -19.61 -33.60
CA ALA A 39 -43.39 -20.91 -33.20
C ALA A 39 -43.53 -21.97 -34.31
N ALA A 40 -43.38 -23.27 -33.95
CA ALA A 40 -44.23 -24.38 -34.37
C ALA A 40 -43.75 -25.65 -33.64
N ALA A 41 -44.50 -26.14 -32.70
CA ALA A 41 -45.34 -27.35 -32.69
C ALA A 41 -44.69 -28.67 -33.13
N ALA A 42 -44.51 -29.66 -32.25
CA ALA A 42 -45.40 -30.81 -32.10
C ALA A 42 -44.73 -32.00 -31.41
N LEU A 43 -45.50 -32.57 -30.48
CA LEU A 43 -45.69 -34.01 -30.17
C LEU A 43 -44.62 -34.79 -29.38
N GLY A 44 -44.90 -34.96 -28.07
CA GLY A 44 -45.25 -36.25 -27.49
C GLY A 44 -44.11 -37.20 -27.10
N ALA A 45 -43.74 -37.22 -25.84
CA ALA A 45 -43.38 -38.46 -25.12
C ALA A 45 -43.58 -38.19 -23.64
N GLU A 46 -44.49 -38.91 -23.05
CA GLU A 46 -44.69 -38.99 -21.58
C GLU A 46 -43.45 -39.64 -20.95
N GLY A 47 -42.70 -38.89 -20.20
CA GLY A 47 -41.64 -39.33 -19.33
C GLY A 47 -41.92 -38.69 -17.98
N ASP A 48 -42.18 -39.52 -16.98
CA ASP A 48 -42.30 -39.15 -15.56
C ASP A 48 -40.96 -38.54 -15.08
N ASP A 49 -40.88 -37.24 -15.24
CA ASP A 49 -39.75 -36.44 -14.76
C ASP A 49 -40.27 -35.57 -13.62
N THR A 50 -40.10 -36.06 -12.39
CA THR A 50 -40.22 -35.27 -11.18
C THR A 50 -39.13 -34.21 -11.21
N SER A 51 -39.33 -33.28 -12.12
CA SER A 51 -38.47 -32.11 -12.36
C SER A 51 -38.44 -31.26 -11.10
N ALA A 52 -37.24 -30.98 -10.60
CA ALA A 52 -36.95 -30.05 -9.54
C ALA A 52 -37.23 -28.56 -9.92
N ASP A 53 -38.11 -28.32 -10.91
CA ASP A 53 -38.41 -27.00 -11.47
C ASP A 53 -39.23 -26.10 -10.54
N GLY A 54 -39.77 -26.60 -9.44
CA GLY A 54 -40.42 -25.80 -8.41
C GLY A 54 -39.47 -25.00 -7.51
N LEU A 55 -38.14 -25.26 -7.62
CA LEU A 55 -37.17 -24.58 -6.75
C LEU A 55 -36.84 -23.13 -7.18
N TRP A 56 -37.17 -22.79 -8.45
CA TRP A 56 -36.89 -21.43 -9.00
C TRP A 56 -38.00 -20.42 -8.69
N GLU A 57 -39.16 -20.87 -8.24
CA GLU A 57 -40.31 -20.01 -7.89
C GLU A 57 -40.39 -19.69 -6.40
N LEU A 58 -39.46 -20.14 -5.58
CA LEU A 58 -39.39 -19.70 -4.18
C LEU A 58 -39.00 -18.22 -4.20
N PRO A 59 -39.86 -17.33 -3.61
CA PRO A 59 -39.50 -15.94 -3.45
C PRO A 59 -38.21 -15.88 -2.64
N VAL A 60 -37.11 -15.55 -3.28
CA VAL A 60 -35.86 -15.25 -2.61
C VAL A 60 -36.07 -13.92 -1.92
N GLU A 61 -36.59 -13.94 -0.71
CA GLU A 61 -36.59 -12.75 0.12
C GLU A 61 -35.13 -12.29 0.22
N PRO A 62 -34.83 -11.06 -0.18
CA PRO A 62 -33.48 -10.55 -0.07
C PRO A 62 -33.09 -10.63 1.40
N ALA A 63 -32.10 -11.48 1.70
CA ALA A 63 -31.61 -11.65 3.06
C ALA A 63 -31.34 -10.28 3.68
N GLU A 64 -32.00 -9.99 4.79
CA GLU A 64 -31.84 -8.72 5.49
C GLU A 64 -30.36 -8.43 5.67
N ARG A 65 -29.94 -7.28 5.18
CA ARG A 65 -28.55 -6.83 5.36
C ARG A 65 -28.27 -6.73 6.85
N ARG A 66 -27.16 -7.28 7.28
CA ARG A 66 -26.74 -7.20 8.69
C ARG A 66 -26.70 -5.74 9.12
N PRO A 67 -27.28 -5.39 10.29
CA PRO A 67 -27.27 -4.01 10.77
C PRO A 67 -25.82 -3.50 10.90
N GLU A 68 -25.59 -2.37 10.25
CA GLU A 68 -24.27 -1.72 10.23
C GLU A 68 -24.24 -0.57 11.24
N CYS A 69 -23.07 -0.36 11.83
CA CYS A 69 -22.83 0.77 12.72
C CYS A 69 -22.74 2.06 11.91
N SER A 70 -23.54 3.07 12.24
CA SER A 70 -23.55 4.37 11.56
C SER A 70 -22.19 5.11 11.63
N ARG A 71 -21.39 4.90 12.70
CA ARG A 71 -20.12 5.59 12.92
C ARG A 71 -18.94 4.92 12.19
N CYS A 72 -18.81 3.59 12.26
CA CYS A 72 -17.66 2.89 11.69
C CYS A 72 -17.98 2.08 10.42
N SER A 73 -19.26 2.08 9.97
CA SER A 73 -19.73 1.37 8.77
C SER A 73 -19.39 -0.12 8.77
N ARG A 74 -19.39 -0.74 9.95
CA ARG A 74 -19.12 -2.18 10.11
C ARG A 74 -20.33 -2.87 10.71
N PRO A 75 -20.51 -4.18 10.44
CA PRO A 75 -21.53 -4.96 11.11
C PRO A 75 -21.40 -4.83 12.64
N GLN A 76 -22.52 -4.71 13.35
CA GLN A 76 -22.53 -4.45 14.79
C GLN A 76 -21.67 -5.42 15.61
N LYS A 77 -21.64 -6.70 15.23
CA LYS A 77 -20.83 -7.75 15.91
C LYS A 77 -19.31 -7.51 15.85
N VAL A 78 -18.84 -6.74 14.86
CA VAL A 78 -17.43 -6.40 14.67
C VAL A 78 -17.23 -4.88 14.65
N CYS A 79 -18.06 -4.17 15.37
CA CYS A 79 -18.01 -2.73 15.52
C CYS A 79 -16.71 -2.28 16.20
N LEU A 80 -16.03 -1.30 15.62
CA LEU A 80 -14.78 -0.76 16.14
C LEU A 80 -14.92 0.49 16.99
N CYS A 81 -16.13 1.02 17.14
CA CYS A 81 -16.38 2.22 17.92
C CYS A 81 -15.88 2.17 19.38
N PRO A 82 -15.96 1.03 20.09
CA PRO A 82 -15.43 0.93 21.46
C PRO A 82 -13.91 1.11 21.55
N PHE A 83 -13.20 0.92 20.42
CA PHE A 83 -11.73 1.02 20.32
C PHE A 83 -11.26 2.34 19.75
N LEU A 84 -12.20 3.18 19.26
CA LEU A 84 -11.91 4.55 18.84
C LEU A 84 -11.87 5.47 20.09
N PRO A 85 -11.06 6.53 20.07
CA PRO A 85 -11.10 7.51 21.15
C PRO A 85 -12.47 8.17 21.25
N ALA A 86 -12.88 8.48 22.48
CA ALA A 86 -14.16 9.15 22.74
C ALA A 86 -14.23 10.52 22.04
N HIS A 87 -13.12 11.24 22.08
CA HIS A 87 -12.93 12.52 21.38
C HIS A 87 -11.75 12.40 20.41
N PRO A 88 -11.77 13.14 19.29
CA PRO A 88 -10.63 13.19 18.39
C PRO A 88 -9.35 13.55 19.15
N LEU A 89 -8.25 12.89 18.81
CA LEU A 89 -6.96 13.14 19.44
C LEU A 89 -6.50 14.58 19.16
N PRO A 90 -6.15 15.36 20.19
CA PRO A 90 -5.63 16.70 19.99
C PRO A 90 -4.24 16.61 19.36
N ILE A 91 -4.11 17.02 18.11
CA ILE A 91 -2.86 17.10 17.37
C ILE A 91 -2.70 18.50 16.76
N SER A 92 -1.46 18.99 16.74
CA SER A 92 -1.12 20.24 16.06
C SER A 92 -0.81 20.03 14.58
N THR A 93 -0.26 18.88 14.25
CA THR A 93 0.19 18.46 12.91
C THR A 93 -0.99 18.20 11.97
N HIS A 94 -0.90 18.73 10.75
CA HIS A 94 -1.85 18.40 9.68
C HIS A 94 -1.39 17.13 8.96
N LEU A 95 -2.29 16.17 8.83
CA LEU A 95 -2.07 14.92 8.11
C LEU A 95 -2.84 14.93 6.79
N TYR A 96 -2.10 14.84 5.68
CA TYR A 96 -2.68 14.62 4.36
C TYR A 96 -2.44 13.18 3.91
N ILE A 97 -3.51 12.47 3.57
CA ILE A 97 -3.47 11.10 3.08
C ILE A 97 -3.82 11.10 1.61
N ILE A 98 -2.85 10.79 0.77
CA ILE A 98 -3.04 10.66 -0.68
C ILE A 98 -3.39 9.21 -0.98
N GLN A 99 -4.69 8.93 -1.12
CA GLN A 99 -5.19 7.57 -1.27
C GLN A 99 -5.37 7.21 -2.74
N HIS A 100 -4.85 6.03 -3.12
CA HIS A 100 -5.12 5.48 -4.44
C HIS A 100 -6.59 5.02 -4.54
N PRO A 101 -7.34 5.33 -5.64
CA PRO A 101 -8.76 4.99 -5.74
C PRO A 101 -9.08 3.51 -5.51
N ALA A 102 -8.19 2.59 -5.91
CA ALA A 102 -8.38 1.15 -5.69
C ALA A 102 -8.31 0.73 -4.21
N GLU A 103 -7.87 1.60 -3.30
CA GLU A 103 -7.86 1.33 -1.86
C GLU A 103 -9.17 1.74 -1.18
N GLU A 104 -9.95 2.64 -1.80
CA GLU A 104 -11.17 3.21 -1.26
C GLU A 104 -12.23 2.15 -0.90
N ASN A 105 -12.39 1.15 -1.77
CA ASN A 105 -13.43 0.11 -1.64
C ASN A 105 -12.93 -1.19 -0.99
N LYS A 106 -11.71 -1.22 -0.45
CA LYS A 106 -11.22 -2.42 0.23
C LYS A 106 -11.87 -2.61 1.59
N VAL A 107 -12.28 -3.83 1.88
CA VAL A 107 -12.97 -4.19 3.14
C VAL A 107 -12.09 -3.92 4.37
N LEU A 108 -10.79 -4.20 4.29
CA LEU A 108 -9.82 -4.06 5.38
C LEU A 108 -8.99 -2.78 5.27
N ARG A 109 -9.63 -1.67 4.91
CA ARG A 109 -8.97 -0.37 4.79
C ARG A 109 -8.69 0.25 6.17
N THR A 110 -7.55 0.92 6.28
CA THR A 110 -7.08 1.53 7.53
C THR A 110 -7.31 3.05 7.60
N VAL A 111 -7.44 3.72 6.45
CA VAL A 111 -7.63 5.17 6.37
C VAL A 111 -8.89 5.66 7.10
N PRO A 112 -10.07 5.03 6.97
CA PRO A 112 -11.26 5.47 7.72
C PRO A 112 -11.10 5.35 9.23
N LEU A 113 -10.34 4.35 9.73
CA LEU A 113 -10.07 4.20 11.16
C LEU A 113 -9.17 5.33 11.65
N LEU A 114 -8.17 5.70 10.87
CA LEU A 114 -7.29 6.81 11.18
C LEU A 114 -8.05 8.14 11.19
N ALA A 115 -8.87 8.39 10.17
CA ALA A 115 -9.69 9.60 10.10
C ALA A 115 -10.71 9.71 11.23
N ALA A 116 -11.26 8.58 11.72
CA ALA A 116 -12.18 8.56 12.84
C ALA A 116 -11.53 8.88 14.19
N CYS A 117 -10.21 8.77 14.30
CA CYS A 117 -9.46 9.07 15.52
C CYS A 117 -8.94 10.51 15.59
N LEU A 118 -8.92 11.23 14.47
CA LEU A 118 -8.30 12.54 14.34
C LEU A 118 -9.33 13.64 14.06
N PRO A 119 -9.03 14.91 14.38
CA PRO A 119 -9.88 16.03 14.04
C PRO A 119 -10.01 16.18 12.51
N GLN A 120 -11.20 16.51 12.01
CA GLN A 120 -11.47 16.64 10.57
C GLN A 120 -10.66 17.76 9.90
N ASP A 121 -10.41 18.83 10.64
CA ASP A 121 -9.56 19.94 10.18
C ASP A 121 -8.08 19.55 10.07
N LYS A 122 -7.64 18.55 10.84
CA LYS A 122 -6.24 18.07 10.86
C LYS A 122 -5.97 16.88 9.96
N CYS A 123 -6.98 16.08 9.63
CA CYS A 123 -6.81 14.88 8.80
C CYS A 123 -7.59 15.01 7.49
N LYS A 124 -6.88 15.18 6.39
CA LYS A 124 -7.49 15.33 5.06
C LYS A 124 -7.11 14.17 4.14
N VAL A 125 -8.12 13.55 3.53
CA VAL A 125 -7.94 12.45 2.57
C VAL A 125 -8.23 12.95 1.17
N LYS A 126 -7.23 12.81 0.28
CA LYS A 126 -7.35 13.15 -1.15
C LYS A 126 -7.24 11.86 -1.97
N ILE A 127 -8.31 11.51 -2.68
CA ILE A 127 -8.38 10.28 -3.48
C ILE A 127 -8.04 10.59 -4.93
N GLY A 128 -7.03 9.90 -5.48
CA GLY A 128 -6.63 10.14 -6.86
C GLY A 128 -5.36 9.42 -7.28
N ARG A 129 -5.06 9.47 -8.56
CA ARG A 129 -3.79 8.98 -9.14
C ARG A 129 -2.95 10.11 -9.71
N ARG A 130 -3.61 11.21 -10.09
CA ARG A 130 -3.01 12.37 -10.72
C ARG A 130 -3.45 13.63 -10.00
N PHE A 131 -2.48 14.39 -9.56
CA PHE A 131 -2.64 15.64 -8.86
C PHE A 131 -1.87 16.71 -9.62
N SER A 132 -2.47 17.84 -9.85
CA SER A 132 -1.85 19.00 -10.47
C SER A 132 -2.26 20.25 -9.70
N GLU A 133 -1.51 21.33 -9.91
CA GLU A 133 -1.81 22.63 -9.31
C GLU A 133 -3.21 23.12 -9.64
N GLU A 134 -3.63 22.91 -10.87
CA GLU A 134 -4.96 23.32 -11.38
C GLU A 134 -6.11 22.52 -10.72
N ARG A 135 -5.90 21.22 -10.50
CA ARG A 135 -6.93 20.34 -9.92
C ARG A 135 -7.00 20.40 -8.41
N ASP A 136 -5.84 20.56 -7.78
CA ASP A 136 -5.70 20.53 -6.33
C ASP A 136 -4.82 21.70 -5.85
N PRO A 137 -5.30 22.95 -5.94
CA PRO A 137 -4.53 24.13 -5.54
C PRO A 137 -4.18 24.11 -4.05
N GLU A 138 -5.07 23.57 -3.22
CA GLU A 138 -4.80 23.36 -1.79
C GLU A 138 -3.60 22.44 -1.56
N LEU A 139 -3.59 21.28 -2.20
CA LEU A 139 -2.49 20.31 -2.07
C LEU A 139 -1.18 20.90 -2.63
N SER A 140 -1.26 21.61 -3.75
CA SER A 140 -0.10 22.32 -4.34
C SER A 140 0.49 23.32 -3.35
N THR A 141 -0.35 24.14 -2.73
CA THR A 141 0.09 25.12 -1.71
C THR A 141 0.72 24.40 -0.51
N VAL A 142 0.11 23.32 -0.05
CA VAL A 142 0.65 22.53 1.07
C VAL A 142 2.00 21.91 0.71
N CYS A 143 2.15 21.32 -0.47
CA CYS A 143 3.43 20.74 -0.91
C CYS A 143 4.57 21.77 -1.01
N ARG A 144 4.24 23.05 -1.21
CA ARG A 144 5.24 24.13 -1.31
C ARG A 144 5.65 24.73 0.05
N LYS A 145 4.89 24.47 1.12
CA LYS A 145 5.22 24.99 2.46
C LYS A 145 6.49 24.34 3.02
N SER A 146 7.38 25.15 3.59
CA SER A 146 8.64 24.68 4.20
C SER A 146 8.42 23.66 5.34
N GLY A 147 7.35 23.80 6.11
CA GLY A 147 6.98 22.88 7.20
C GLY A 147 6.22 21.64 6.77
N THR A 148 6.20 21.25 5.47
CA THR A 148 5.54 20.01 5.00
C THR A 148 6.57 18.93 4.73
N LEU A 149 6.36 17.75 5.27
CA LEU A 149 7.15 16.56 5.02
C LEU A 149 6.33 15.55 4.22
N ILE A 150 7.00 14.80 3.36
CA ILE A 150 6.41 13.66 2.64
C ILE A 150 7.04 12.37 3.17
N LEU A 151 6.22 11.53 3.77
CA LEU A 151 6.65 10.23 4.26
C LEU A 151 6.69 9.23 3.11
N TYR A 152 7.86 9.03 2.56
CA TYR A 152 8.09 8.12 1.45
C TYR A 152 9.49 7.51 1.54
N PRO A 153 9.62 6.16 1.54
CA PRO A 153 10.92 5.51 1.66
C PRO A 153 11.75 5.68 0.39
N GLY A 154 12.99 6.08 0.55
CA GLY A 154 13.93 6.28 -0.55
C GLY A 154 15.36 6.35 -0.04
N ALA A 155 16.33 6.22 -0.95
CA ALA A 155 17.76 6.32 -0.60
C ALA A 155 18.11 7.71 -0.03
N GLU A 156 17.42 8.74 -0.54
CA GLU A 156 17.63 10.13 -0.16
C GLU A 156 16.72 10.58 1.02
N ALA A 157 15.84 9.69 1.52
CA ALA A 157 14.93 10.05 2.60
C ALA A 157 15.63 10.02 3.95
N ALA A 158 15.57 11.12 4.68
CA ALA A 158 16.08 11.21 6.05
C ALA A 158 15.23 10.38 7.02
N ASN A 159 15.80 9.91 8.11
CA ASN A 159 15.02 9.34 9.19
C ASN A 159 14.22 10.45 9.88
N LEU A 160 12.90 10.25 10.08
CA LEU A 160 12.03 11.27 10.67
C LEU A 160 12.50 11.72 12.06
N GLU A 161 12.93 10.78 12.91
CA GLU A 161 13.42 11.09 14.25
C GLU A 161 14.67 11.98 14.21
N GLU A 162 15.66 11.61 13.39
CA GLU A 162 16.88 12.37 13.19
C GLU A 162 16.59 13.75 12.58
N PHE A 163 15.70 13.78 11.60
CA PHE A 163 15.30 15.03 10.94
C PHE A 163 14.71 16.05 11.93
N ILE A 164 13.88 15.60 12.87
CA ILE A 164 13.25 16.52 13.85
C ILE A 164 14.26 17.03 14.88
N LEU A 165 15.25 16.23 15.24
CA LEU A 165 16.32 16.66 16.16
C LEU A 165 17.21 17.72 15.51
N ASP A 166 17.49 17.57 14.21
CA ASP A 166 18.42 18.45 13.49
C ASP A 166 17.73 19.66 12.83
N SER A 167 16.40 19.63 12.71
CA SER A 167 15.66 20.66 11.99
C SER A 167 15.35 21.88 12.90
N PRO A 168 15.66 23.10 12.44
CA PRO A 168 15.29 24.32 13.14
C PRO A 168 13.81 24.68 12.98
N VAL A 169 13.14 24.10 11.96
CA VAL A 169 11.73 24.33 11.66
C VAL A 169 10.96 23.06 12.01
N TYR A 170 10.05 23.21 12.95
CA TYR A 170 9.19 22.10 13.33
C TYR A 170 8.16 21.84 12.21
N PRO A 171 8.04 20.62 11.71
CA PRO A 171 7.08 20.32 10.64
C PRO A 171 5.64 20.49 11.13
N SER A 172 4.85 21.24 10.38
CA SER A 172 3.43 21.46 10.68
C SER A 172 2.51 20.55 9.90
N THR A 173 3.03 19.87 8.87
CA THR A 173 2.24 19.03 7.97
C THR A 173 3.04 17.83 7.53
N ILE A 174 2.36 16.67 7.52
CA ILE A 174 2.91 15.44 6.96
C ILE A 174 1.97 14.87 5.89
N ILE A 175 2.54 14.43 4.79
CA ILE A 175 1.83 13.78 3.67
C ILE A 175 2.20 12.32 3.64
N ILE A 176 1.20 11.42 3.61
CA ILE A 176 1.37 9.97 3.51
C ILE A 176 0.64 9.48 2.27
N ILE A 177 1.25 8.57 1.50
CA ILE A 177 0.64 7.97 0.32
C ILE A 177 0.08 6.59 0.67
N ASP A 178 -1.24 6.43 0.56
CA ASP A 178 -1.94 5.16 0.81
C ASP A 178 -2.16 4.39 -0.48
N GLY A 179 -1.60 3.19 -0.53
CA GLY A 179 -1.68 2.29 -1.68
C GLY A 179 -0.76 1.09 -1.55
N THR A 180 -0.86 0.17 -2.49
CA THR A 180 0.20 -0.84 -2.65
C THR A 180 1.51 -0.16 -3.02
N TRP A 181 2.65 -0.79 -2.78
CA TRP A 181 3.97 -0.24 -3.13
C TRP A 181 4.07 0.24 -4.59
N SER A 182 3.43 -0.48 -5.53
CA SER A 182 3.39 -0.07 -6.94
C SER A 182 2.55 1.18 -7.14
N GLN A 183 1.38 1.24 -6.49
CA GLN A 183 0.46 2.38 -6.58
C GLN A 183 1.07 3.63 -5.94
N ALA A 184 1.64 3.49 -4.74
CA ALA A 184 2.32 4.59 -4.06
C ALA A 184 3.50 5.13 -4.88
N LYS A 185 4.30 4.24 -5.49
CA LYS A 185 5.37 4.61 -6.40
C LYS A 185 4.85 5.38 -7.61
N ASP A 186 3.77 4.90 -8.23
CA ASP A 186 3.16 5.58 -9.38
C ASP A 186 2.62 6.96 -9.02
N ILE A 187 1.96 7.11 -7.85
CA ILE A 187 1.50 8.41 -7.37
C ILE A 187 2.71 9.32 -7.15
N PHE A 188 3.71 8.89 -6.41
CA PHE A 188 4.87 9.70 -6.07
C PHE A 188 5.65 10.18 -7.30
N TYR A 189 6.03 9.25 -8.20
CA TYR A 189 6.89 9.60 -9.34
C TYR A 189 6.15 10.25 -10.51
N LYS A 190 4.85 10.03 -10.65
CA LYS A 190 4.08 10.56 -11.78
C LYS A 190 3.41 11.92 -11.49
N ASN A 191 3.54 12.43 -10.28
CA ASN A 191 3.01 13.74 -9.89
C ASN A 191 4.16 14.68 -9.52
N SER A 192 4.31 15.75 -10.28
CA SER A 192 5.36 16.75 -10.06
C SER A 192 5.21 17.45 -8.71
N LEU A 193 3.97 17.63 -8.21
CA LEU A 193 3.70 18.24 -6.91
C LEU A 193 4.51 17.65 -5.76
N PHE A 194 4.76 16.33 -5.79
CA PHE A 194 5.53 15.64 -4.74
C PHE A 194 7.05 15.72 -4.95
N ARG A 195 7.52 16.28 -6.07
CA ARG A 195 8.94 16.31 -6.44
C ARG A 195 9.48 17.70 -6.67
N HIS A 196 8.64 18.75 -6.60
CA HIS A 196 9.13 20.11 -6.74
C HIS A 196 10.04 20.46 -5.59
N PRO A 197 11.24 21.00 -5.86
CA PRO A 197 12.01 21.67 -4.84
C PRO A 197 11.13 22.83 -4.32
N LYS A 198 10.92 22.86 -3.02
CA LYS A 198 10.29 24.02 -2.38
C LYS A 198 11.11 25.25 -2.75
N GLN A 199 10.44 26.34 -3.10
CA GLN A 199 11.10 27.54 -3.61
C GLN A 199 12.26 27.93 -2.70
N GLN A 200 13.44 28.06 -3.30
CA GLN A 200 14.71 28.34 -2.64
C GLN A 200 14.73 29.69 -1.89
N GLU A 201 13.73 30.54 -2.05
CA GLU A 201 13.74 31.87 -1.50
C GLU A 201 13.79 31.93 0.02
N ASP A 202 13.07 31.06 0.73
CA ASP A 202 13.09 31.08 2.20
C ASP A 202 14.34 30.41 2.78
N PHE A 203 14.91 29.44 2.07
CA PHE A 203 16.13 28.75 2.52
C PHE A 203 17.39 29.58 2.29
N HIS A 204 17.47 30.29 1.18
CA HIS A 204 18.60 31.20 0.96
C HIS A 204 18.64 32.33 1.98
N LEU A 205 17.50 32.84 2.46
CA LEU A 205 17.47 33.85 3.50
C LEU A 205 17.91 33.27 4.86
N GLN A 206 17.49 32.05 5.20
CA GLN A 206 17.90 31.40 6.42
C GLN A 206 19.34 30.88 6.35
N ALA A 207 19.76 30.32 5.21
CA ALA A 207 21.14 29.94 4.97
C ALA A 207 22.08 31.15 4.97
N ARG A 208 21.67 32.28 4.39
CA ARG A 208 22.42 33.57 4.50
C ARG A 208 22.49 34.07 5.93
N LYS A 209 21.42 34.01 6.71
CA LYS A 209 21.46 34.37 8.13
C LYS A 209 22.39 33.43 8.92
N ARG A 210 22.45 32.14 8.61
CA ARG A 210 23.38 31.15 9.22
C ARG A 210 24.81 31.32 8.71
N ALA A 211 25.00 31.64 7.43
CA ALA A 211 26.33 31.91 6.88
C ALA A 211 26.94 33.19 7.51
N LEU A 212 26.15 34.23 7.78
CA LEU A 212 26.63 35.40 8.52
C LEU A 212 27.03 35.09 9.96
N THR A 213 26.43 34.09 10.60
CA THR A 213 26.79 33.62 11.96
C THR A 213 27.96 32.65 11.96
N ARG A 214 28.29 32.03 10.80
CA ARG A 214 29.35 31.00 10.62
C ARG A 214 30.51 31.46 9.75
N THR A 215 30.66 32.74 9.46
CA THR A 215 31.73 33.29 8.60
C THR A 215 33.15 33.12 9.15
N LEU A 216 33.37 32.24 10.11
CA LEU A 216 34.69 31.92 10.65
C LEU A 216 35.15 30.46 10.55
N THR A 217 34.48 29.63 9.78
CA THR A 217 35.01 28.26 9.54
C THR A 217 34.72 27.78 8.12
N MET A 218 35.81 27.60 7.40
CA MET A 218 36.11 27.09 6.06
C MET A 218 35.18 26.01 5.48
N GLN A 219 34.67 26.29 4.36
CA GLN A 219 34.34 25.63 3.09
C GLN A 219 34.60 24.12 2.93
N SER A 220 33.54 23.42 2.47
CA SER A 220 33.66 22.32 1.53
C SER A 220 32.43 22.23 0.60
N PRO A 221 32.62 21.84 -0.68
CA PRO A 221 31.59 21.86 -1.75
C PRO A 221 30.46 20.83 -1.62
N GLU A 222 30.57 19.92 -0.67
CA GLU A 222 29.59 18.84 -0.43
C GLU A 222 28.24 19.32 0.14
N LEU A 223 28.16 20.58 0.57
CA LEU A 223 26.95 21.19 1.14
C LEU A 223 25.87 21.53 0.11
N LEU A 224 26.22 21.60 -1.18
CA LEU A 224 25.26 21.92 -2.24
C LEU A 224 24.42 20.70 -2.69
N GLN A 225 24.87 19.48 -2.43
CA GLN A 225 24.19 18.25 -2.79
C GLN A 225 23.18 17.77 -1.73
N LYS A 226 23.25 18.33 -0.51
CA LYS A 226 22.36 17.98 0.61
C LYS A 226 20.95 18.58 0.54
N ASN A 227 20.70 19.51 -0.36
CA ASN A 227 19.47 20.32 -0.36
C ASN A 227 18.23 19.66 -0.95
N TYR A 228 18.32 18.46 -1.54
CA TYR A 228 17.16 17.74 -2.09
C TYR A 228 16.55 16.70 -1.14
N SER A 229 17.27 16.32 -0.08
CA SER A 229 16.83 15.27 0.85
C SER A 229 15.96 15.77 2.00
N GLU A 230 15.85 17.10 2.20
CA GLU A 230 15.22 17.68 3.39
C GLU A 230 13.69 17.60 3.45
N PHE A 231 13.03 17.08 2.40
CA PHE A 231 11.56 17.02 2.32
C PHE A 231 11.00 15.60 2.37
N PHE A 232 11.86 14.62 2.11
CA PHE A 232 11.46 13.22 2.17
C PHE A 232 11.98 12.61 3.45
N VAL A 233 11.05 12.05 4.20
CA VAL A 233 11.37 11.36 5.43
C VAL A 233 10.89 9.91 5.36
N GLN A 234 11.56 9.04 6.08
CA GLN A 234 11.20 7.66 6.24
C GLN A 234 11.23 7.28 7.71
N LEU A 235 10.50 6.25 8.05
CA LEU A 235 10.57 5.65 9.38
C LEU A 235 11.60 4.53 9.36
N LYS A 236 12.71 4.70 10.03
CA LYS A 236 13.69 3.65 10.32
C LYS A 236 13.33 3.02 11.66
N THR A 237 12.23 2.29 11.71
CA THR A 237 11.77 1.65 12.94
C THR A 237 12.15 0.17 12.96
N SER A 238 12.51 -0.34 14.15
CA SER A 238 12.65 -1.77 14.43
C SER A 238 11.29 -2.44 14.70
N ILE A 239 10.21 -1.65 14.75
CA ILE A 239 8.87 -2.12 15.07
C ILE A 239 8.34 -3.05 13.98
N SER A 240 7.84 -4.22 14.36
CA SER A 240 7.14 -5.11 13.47
C SER A 240 5.68 -4.67 13.30
N SER A 241 5.14 -4.82 12.07
CA SER A 241 3.75 -4.50 11.79
C SER A 241 2.80 -5.36 12.61
N GLN A 242 1.82 -4.73 13.23
CA GLN A 242 0.72 -5.38 13.96
C GLN A 242 -0.44 -5.77 13.04
N TYR A 243 -0.39 -5.38 11.74
CA TYR A 243 -1.42 -5.71 10.77
C TYR A 243 -1.24 -7.15 10.22
N VAL A 244 -1.38 -8.11 11.12
CA VAL A 244 -1.04 -9.54 10.91
C VAL A 244 -1.97 -10.28 9.95
N ILE A 245 -3.14 -9.75 9.65
CA ILE A 245 -4.12 -10.36 8.73
C ILE A 245 -3.85 -10.07 7.25
N ARG A 246 -2.85 -9.25 6.94
CA ARG A 246 -2.42 -8.91 5.58
C ARG A 246 -0.95 -9.26 5.37
N MET A 247 -0.66 -10.00 4.30
CA MET A 247 0.72 -10.33 3.94
C MET A 247 1.48 -9.06 3.57
N GLN A 248 2.57 -8.80 4.28
CA GLN A 248 3.49 -7.70 4.02
C GLN A 248 4.75 -8.21 3.31
N PRO A 249 5.50 -7.35 2.58
CA PRO A 249 6.78 -7.73 2.00
C PRO A 249 7.80 -8.20 3.05
N THR A 250 7.95 -7.44 4.12
CA THR A 250 8.78 -7.75 5.30
C THR A 250 7.96 -7.51 6.56
N ASN A 251 8.41 -8.02 7.70
CA ASN A 251 7.75 -7.76 8.99
C ASN A 251 7.80 -6.29 9.41
N ARG A 252 8.74 -5.51 8.87
CA ARG A 252 8.91 -4.07 9.14
C ARG A 252 8.09 -3.17 8.22
N CYS A 253 7.36 -3.73 7.26
CA CYS A 253 6.49 -2.95 6.38
C CYS A 253 5.20 -2.59 7.12
N LEU A 254 5.14 -1.39 7.62
CA LEU A 254 3.99 -0.85 8.34
C LEU A 254 2.81 -0.57 7.39
N SER A 255 1.58 -0.68 7.89
CA SER A 255 0.39 -0.19 7.20
C SER A 255 0.34 1.34 7.26
N THR A 256 -0.51 1.95 6.44
CA THR A 256 -0.68 3.41 6.40
C THR A 256 -1.08 3.97 7.77
N LEU A 257 -1.95 3.29 8.50
CA LEU A 257 -2.33 3.68 9.86
C LEU A 257 -1.15 3.61 10.82
N GLU A 258 -0.36 2.53 10.78
CA GLU A 258 0.83 2.38 11.62
C GLU A 258 1.88 3.45 11.30
N CYS A 259 2.11 3.72 10.00
CA CYS A 259 3.00 4.80 9.58
C CYS A 259 2.55 6.16 10.13
N ALA A 260 1.25 6.47 10.04
CA ALA A 260 0.69 7.71 10.57
C ALA A 260 0.82 7.77 12.10
N ALA A 261 0.53 6.66 12.79
CA ALA A 261 0.60 6.59 14.24
C ALA A 261 2.02 6.85 14.77
N VAL A 262 3.02 6.21 14.17
CA VAL A 262 4.43 6.44 14.52
C VAL A 262 4.86 7.86 14.18
N ALA A 263 4.55 8.33 12.97
CA ALA A 263 4.95 9.67 12.53
C ALA A 263 4.34 10.77 13.41
N LEU A 264 3.05 10.67 13.73
CA LEU A 264 2.38 11.64 14.60
C LEU A 264 2.91 11.58 16.04
N SER A 265 3.21 10.40 16.58
CA SER A 265 3.78 10.31 17.93
C SER A 265 5.15 10.99 18.03
N ILE A 266 5.97 10.89 16.99
CA ILE A 266 7.25 11.57 16.90
C ILE A 266 7.06 13.09 16.77
N LEU A 267 6.18 13.52 15.84
CA LEU A 267 5.89 14.93 15.57
C LEU A 267 5.27 15.65 16.78
N GLU A 268 4.35 15.02 17.47
CA GLU A 268 3.67 15.60 18.64
C GLU A 268 4.44 15.31 19.95
N LYS A 269 5.55 14.56 19.90
CA LYS A 269 6.33 14.11 21.07
C LYS A 269 5.45 13.41 22.13
N ASN A 270 4.48 12.63 21.65
CA ASN A 270 3.47 12.00 22.50
C ASN A 270 3.18 10.56 22.08
N ASN A 271 3.72 9.61 22.81
CA ASN A 271 3.53 8.16 22.55
C ASN A 271 2.09 7.68 22.72
N TYR A 272 1.28 8.38 23.52
CA TYR A 272 -0.14 8.06 23.70
C TYR A 272 -0.93 8.12 22.37
N ILE A 273 -0.51 8.99 21.45
CA ILE A 273 -1.09 9.09 20.11
C ILE A 273 -0.93 7.78 19.35
N GLN A 274 0.27 7.22 19.35
CA GLN A 274 0.56 5.94 18.69
C GLN A 274 -0.28 4.81 19.28
N GLU A 275 -0.31 4.67 20.60
CA GLU A 275 -1.07 3.64 21.27
C GLU A 275 -2.56 3.74 20.93
N THR A 276 -3.13 4.95 21.00
CA THR A 276 -4.55 5.18 20.75
C THR A 276 -4.92 4.92 19.29
N LEU A 277 -4.10 5.32 18.32
CA LEU A 277 -4.33 5.07 16.90
C LEU A 277 -4.22 3.58 16.55
N LEU A 278 -3.40 2.81 17.27
CA LEU A 278 -3.24 1.39 17.01
C LEU A 278 -4.37 0.52 17.59
N ARG A 279 -5.09 0.97 18.61
CA ARG A 279 -6.21 0.21 19.23
C ARG A 279 -7.25 -0.29 18.23
N PRO A 280 -7.81 0.53 17.32
CA PRO A 280 -8.78 0.05 16.35
C PRO A 280 -8.19 -0.92 15.31
N LEU A 281 -6.89 -0.82 15.00
CA LEU A 281 -6.22 -1.77 14.13
C LEU A 281 -6.05 -3.14 14.81
N GLN A 282 -5.65 -3.15 16.08
CA GLN A 282 -5.52 -4.35 16.89
C GLN A 282 -6.89 -5.06 17.03
N ALA A 283 -7.94 -4.31 17.34
CA ALA A 283 -9.30 -4.82 17.42
C ALA A 283 -9.78 -5.39 16.07
N LEU A 284 -9.49 -4.70 14.95
CA LEU A 284 -9.78 -5.20 13.61
C LEU A 284 -9.11 -6.55 13.35
N CYS A 285 -7.84 -6.68 13.68
CA CYS A 285 -7.11 -7.93 13.53
C CYS A 285 -7.69 -9.03 14.43
N SER A 286 -7.99 -8.71 15.70
CA SER A 286 -8.59 -9.65 16.65
C SER A 286 -9.93 -10.18 16.15
N PHE A 287 -10.86 -9.31 15.71
CA PHE A 287 -12.12 -9.75 15.14
C PHE A 287 -11.96 -10.62 13.90
N GLN A 288 -11.04 -10.28 13.02
CA GLN A 288 -10.79 -11.11 11.83
C GLN A 288 -10.27 -12.49 12.21
N LEU A 289 -9.36 -12.58 13.18
CA LEU A 289 -8.84 -13.86 13.67
C LEU A 289 -9.93 -14.70 14.35
N GLN A 290 -10.78 -14.08 15.17
CA GLN A 290 -11.94 -14.74 15.79
C GLN A 290 -12.94 -15.31 14.75
N HIS A 291 -13.00 -14.71 13.56
CA HIS A 291 -13.86 -15.16 12.47
C HIS A 291 -13.11 -16.00 11.41
N GLY A 292 -12.01 -16.65 11.79
CA GLY A 292 -11.32 -17.64 10.96
C GLY A 292 -10.26 -17.08 10.02
N ALA A 293 -9.94 -15.78 10.08
CA ALA A 293 -8.77 -15.27 9.38
C ALA A 293 -7.48 -15.86 9.98
N GLN A 294 -6.50 -16.11 9.11
CA GLN A 294 -5.20 -16.63 9.53
C GLN A 294 -4.18 -15.49 9.64
N ILE A 295 -3.25 -15.64 10.56
CA ILE A 295 -2.07 -14.77 10.65
C ILE A 295 -1.26 -14.96 9.37
N ARG A 296 -0.97 -13.85 8.69
CA ARG A 296 -0.18 -13.81 7.45
C ARG A 296 1.25 -13.46 7.75
N LEU A 297 2.12 -14.45 7.65
CA LEU A 297 3.56 -14.22 7.73
C LEU A 297 4.04 -13.33 6.58
N SER A 298 5.10 -12.57 6.80
CA SER A 298 5.67 -11.73 5.75
C SER A 298 6.20 -12.57 4.59
N LYS A 299 6.21 -11.98 3.40
CA LYS A 299 6.74 -12.64 2.21
C LYS A 299 8.21 -13.01 2.37
N GLU A 300 9.00 -12.14 3.01
CA GLU A 300 10.39 -12.40 3.36
C GLU A 300 10.52 -13.66 4.22
N HIS A 301 9.73 -13.76 5.29
CA HIS A 301 9.75 -14.91 6.19
C HIS A 301 9.40 -16.20 5.46
N LEU A 302 8.34 -16.19 4.64
CA LEU A 302 7.93 -17.35 3.85
C LEU A 302 9.01 -17.79 2.86
N LEU A 303 9.70 -16.83 2.22
CA LEU A 303 10.77 -17.13 1.28
C LEU A 303 12.01 -17.71 1.98
N LYS A 304 12.44 -17.11 3.11
CA LYS A 304 13.61 -17.57 3.88
C LYS A 304 13.43 -18.98 4.44
N ASN A 305 12.20 -19.35 4.79
CA ASN A 305 11.90 -20.67 5.35
C ASN A 305 11.38 -21.69 4.30
N GLY A 306 11.41 -21.36 3.02
CA GLY A 306 10.93 -22.26 1.97
C GLY A 306 9.41 -22.50 1.98
N LEU A 307 8.64 -21.73 2.75
CA LEU A 307 7.20 -21.85 2.93
C LEU A 307 6.38 -21.04 1.92
N TYR A 308 7.02 -20.41 0.94
CA TYR A 308 6.32 -19.57 -0.02
C TYR A 308 5.51 -20.43 -1.00
N PRO A 309 4.15 -20.30 -1.02
CA PRO A 309 3.26 -21.28 -1.68
C PRO A 309 3.23 -21.15 -3.21
N LYS A 310 3.87 -20.15 -3.78
CA LYS A 310 3.86 -19.89 -5.23
C LYS A 310 5.23 -20.18 -5.84
N PRO A 311 5.29 -20.74 -7.07
CA PRO A 311 6.55 -20.93 -7.76
C PRO A 311 7.26 -19.59 -7.98
N MET A 312 8.59 -19.62 -8.04
CA MET A 312 9.39 -18.44 -8.31
C MET A 312 9.02 -17.84 -9.67
N PRO A 313 8.89 -16.53 -9.78
CA PRO A 313 8.46 -15.90 -11.02
C PRO A 313 9.52 -16.06 -12.12
N LYS A 314 9.08 -16.43 -13.32
CA LYS A 314 9.95 -16.51 -14.53
C LYS A 314 10.48 -15.14 -14.98
N ASN A 315 9.81 -14.06 -14.60
CA ASN A 315 10.22 -12.69 -14.93
C ASN A 315 11.46 -12.29 -14.10
N LYS A 316 12.59 -12.04 -14.75
CA LYS A 316 13.90 -11.69 -14.15
C LYS A 316 13.80 -10.55 -13.13
N ARG A 317 13.03 -9.49 -13.44
CA ARG A 317 12.85 -8.35 -12.53
C ARG A 317 12.10 -8.72 -11.23
N LYS A 318 11.08 -9.57 -11.35
CA LYS A 318 10.35 -10.09 -10.18
C LYS A 318 11.21 -11.06 -9.38
N LEU A 319 11.95 -11.92 -10.06
CA LEU A 319 12.88 -12.89 -9.45
C LEU A 319 13.93 -12.15 -8.62
N ARG A 320 14.65 -11.20 -9.21
CA ARG A 320 15.67 -10.37 -8.51
C ARG A 320 15.09 -9.68 -7.26
N LYS A 321 13.83 -9.20 -7.34
CA LYS A 321 13.17 -8.60 -6.16
C LYS A 321 12.91 -9.62 -5.06
N MET A 322 12.61 -10.87 -5.40
CA MET A 322 12.41 -11.95 -4.42
C MET A 322 13.74 -12.41 -3.82
N GLU A 323 14.79 -12.50 -4.62
CA GLU A 323 16.15 -12.80 -4.17
C GLU A 323 16.67 -11.74 -3.19
N LEU A 324 16.42 -10.45 -3.47
CA LEU A 324 16.74 -9.37 -2.54
C LEU A 324 16.03 -9.51 -1.19
N LEU A 325 14.77 -9.99 -1.19
CA LEU A 325 14.06 -10.27 0.07
C LEU A 325 14.63 -11.47 0.83
N MET A 326 15.14 -12.48 0.12
CA MET A 326 15.80 -13.64 0.74
C MET A 326 17.16 -13.27 1.33
N ASN A 327 17.92 -12.45 0.60
CA ASN A 327 19.28 -12.07 0.95
C ASN A 327 19.37 -10.82 1.83
N SER A 328 18.23 -10.21 2.19
CA SER A 328 18.24 -9.11 3.14
C SER A 328 18.82 -9.59 4.48
N VAL A 329 20.05 -9.25 4.70
CA VAL A 329 20.77 -9.50 5.96
C VAL A 329 20.04 -8.76 7.06
N LYS A 330 19.90 -9.39 8.21
CA LYS A 330 19.49 -8.70 9.45
C LYS A 330 20.54 -7.62 9.71
N ILE A 331 20.23 -6.37 9.41
CA ILE A 331 20.93 -5.22 9.95
C ILE A 331 20.22 -4.85 11.25
#